data_54f65c0a62f5d7ab8be65da294fc6634
#
_entry.id   54f65c0a62f5d7ab8be65da294fc6634
#
_cell.length_a   1.000
_cell.length_b   1.000
_cell.length_c   1.000
_cell.angle_alpha   90.00
_cell.angle_beta   90.00
_cell.angle_gamma   90.00
#
_symmetry.space_group_name_H-M   'P 1'
#
loop_
_entity.id
_entity.type
_entity.pdbx_description
1 polymer ?
#
loop_
_entity_poly.entity_id
_entity_poly.type
_entity_poly.pdbx_seq_one_letter_code
_entity_poly.pdbx_strand_id
1 'polypeptide(L)'
;MPAPGLEREVQRYVDRTPKSRALQREAEGVLPGGSSRGTAYFAPYPFYAAAGEGHYVHDVDGNRYLDFMLNATSLVLGHGNPTIAEALGEQARKGTAFSTPTVTQIRLARLLRDRVPSLE
;
A
#
# COMPACT_ATOMS: atom_id res chain seq x y z
N MET A 1 -10.03 26.86 16.53
CA MET A 1 -8.90 26.26 17.31
C MET A 1 -9.11 24.76 17.34
N PRO A 2 -8.09 23.94 17.06
CA PRO A 2 -8.20 22.48 17.22
C PRO A 2 -8.49 22.15 18.70
N ALA A 3 -9.19 21.03 18.91
CA ALA A 3 -9.48 20.56 20.26
C ALA A 3 -8.16 20.19 20.99
N PRO A 4 -8.00 20.54 22.27
CA PRO A 4 -6.75 20.29 23.03
C PRO A 4 -6.26 18.83 22.99
N GLY A 5 -7.19 17.88 22.83
CA GLY A 5 -6.86 16.46 22.66
C GLY A 5 -6.20 16.12 21.31
N LEU A 6 -6.59 16.81 20.23
CA LEU A 6 -6.03 16.59 18.90
C LEU A 6 -4.56 17.03 18.82
N GLU A 7 -4.22 18.18 19.39
CA GLU A 7 -2.85 18.68 19.40
C GLU A 7 -1.90 17.71 20.09
N ARG A 8 -2.32 17.14 21.23
CA ARG A 8 -1.54 16.13 21.95
C ARG A 8 -1.32 14.86 21.12
N GLU A 9 -2.33 14.36 20.41
CA GLU A 9 -2.20 13.15 19.60
C GLU A 9 -1.34 13.40 18.34
N VAL A 10 -1.45 14.59 17.73
CA VAL A 10 -0.56 14.99 16.65
C VAL A 10 0.90 15.07 17.12
N GLN A 11 1.16 15.66 18.29
CA GLN A 11 2.51 15.71 18.84
C GLN A 11 3.05 14.29 19.12
N ARG A 12 2.24 13.42 19.70
CA ARG A 12 2.60 12.01 19.94
C ARG A 12 2.94 11.28 18.63
N TYR A 13 2.20 11.52 17.56
CA TYR A 13 2.49 10.98 16.23
C TYR A 13 3.84 11.48 15.72
N VAL A 14 4.10 12.79 15.79
CA VAL A 14 5.36 13.40 15.36
C VAL A 14 6.57 12.84 16.13
N ASP A 15 6.43 12.64 17.43
CA ASP A 15 7.49 12.10 18.30
C ASP A 15 7.84 10.64 17.95
N ARG A 16 6.86 9.88 17.46
CA ARG A 16 7.00 8.48 17.11
C ARG A 16 7.44 8.23 15.66
N THR A 17 7.40 9.25 14.79
CA THR A 17 7.65 9.10 13.35
C THR A 17 8.69 10.08 12.80
N PRO A 18 9.87 10.22 13.46
CA PRO A 18 10.89 11.18 13.05
C PRO A 18 11.51 10.89 11.68
N LYS A 19 11.69 9.60 11.32
CA LYS A 19 12.23 9.20 10.01
C LYS A 19 11.21 9.46 8.90
N SER A 20 9.94 9.12 9.12
CA SER A 20 8.86 9.43 8.20
C SER A 20 8.76 10.93 7.94
N ARG A 21 8.92 11.77 8.99
CA ARG A 21 8.98 13.22 8.86
C ARG A 21 10.15 13.69 8.00
N ALA A 22 11.33 13.08 8.16
CA ALA A 22 12.51 13.42 7.36
C ALA A 22 12.29 13.06 5.89
N LEU A 23 11.77 11.87 5.61
CA LEU A 23 11.44 11.42 4.25
C LEU A 23 10.37 12.31 3.58
N GLN A 24 9.37 12.78 4.34
CA GLN A 24 8.37 13.70 3.79
C GLN A 24 9.00 15.01 3.33
N ARG A 25 9.92 15.57 4.09
CA ARG A 25 10.65 16.79 3.69
C ARG A 25 11.51 16.59 2.45
N GLU A 26 12.13 15.42 2.33
CA GLU A 26 12.88 15.04 1.13
C GLU A 26 11.93 14.90 -0.07
N ALA A 27 10.80 14.23 0.11
CA ALA A 27 9.79 14.05 -0.93
C ALA A 27 9.21 15.38 -1.44
N GLU A 28 9.00 16.36 -0.57
CA GLU A 28 8.55 17.70 -0.95
C GLU A 28 9.51 18.43 -1.90
N GLY A 29 10.80 18.09 -1.86
CA GLY A 29 11.82 18.63 -2.76
C GLY A 29 11.88 17.96 -4.14
N VAL A 30 11.29 16.75 -4.30
CA VAL A 30 11.45 15.95 -5.53
C VAL A 30 10.11 15.47 -6.12
N LEU A 31 9.04 15.52 -5.36
CA LEU A 31 7.69 15.12 -5.81
C LEU A 31 6.71 16.29 -5.68
N PRO A 32 5.87 16.55 -6.68
CA PRO A 32 4.81 17.54 -6.57
C PRO A 32 3.91 17.26 -5.34
N GLY A 33 3.86 18.20 -4.38
CA GLY A 33 3.11 18.03 -3.14
C GLY A 33 3.65 16.95 -2.19
N GLY A 34 4.89 16.48 -2.38
CA GLY A 34 5.54 15.49 -1.51
C GLY A 34 4.95 14.09 -1.58
N SER A 35 4.09 13.80 -2.57
CA SER A 35 3.45 12.49 -2.69
C SER A 35 3.08 12.16 -4.15
N SER A 36 3.27 10.90 -4.53
CA SER A 36 2.80 10.38 -5.82
C SER A 36 1.32 9.93 -5.78
N ARG A 37 0.70 9.87 -4.58
CA ARG A 37 -0.69 9.45 -4.39
C ARG A 37 -1.38 10.39 -3.40
N GLY A 38 -2.20 11.32 -3.92
CA GLY A 38 -2.92 12.27 -3.07
C GLY A 38 -3.81 11.62 -2.01
N THR A 39 -4.36 10.43 -2.29
CA THR A 39 -5.19 9.67 -1.33
C THR A 39 -4.39 9.06 -0.17
N ALA A 40 -3.07 9.00 -0.26
CA ALA A 40 -2.22 8.50 0.81
C ALA A 40 -1.75 9.61 1.78
N TYR A 41 -2.04 10.87 1.47
CA TYR A 41 -1.66 11.99 2.31
C TYR A 41 -2.66 12.22 3.45
N PHE A 42 -2.15 12.43 4.66
CA PHE A 42 -2.88 12.96 5.82
C PHE A 42 -1.96 13.86 6.66
N ALA A 43 -2.55 14.84 7.34
CA ALA A 43 -1.82 15.79 8.16
C ALA A 43 -1.38 15.15 9.50
N PRO A 44 -0.20 15.53 10.03
CA PRO A 44 0.75 16.53 9.53
C PRO A 44 1.62 16.03 8.37
N TYR A 45 1.79 14.72 8.22
CA TYR A 45 2.44 13.99 7.13
C TYR A 45 2.12 12.50 7.26
N PRO A 46 2.13 11.72 6.17
CA PRO A 46 1.94 10.26 6.25
C PRO A 46 3.18 9.57 6.84
N PHE A 47 2.99 8.46 7.54
CA PHE A 47 4.10 7.56 7.83
C PHE A 47 4.59 6.88 6.53
N TYR A 48 5.86 6.54 6.48
CA TYR A 48 6.46 5.84 5.34
C TYR A 48 6.55 4.35 5.64
N ALA A 49 5.83 3.54 4.87
CA ALA A 49 5.81 2.09 5.04
C ALA A 49 7.17 1.49 4.62
N ALA A 50 7.70 0.59 5.45
CA ALA A 50 8.91 -0.20 5.18
C ALA A 50 8.57 -1.64 4.77
N ALA A 51 7.53 -2.23 5.38
CA ALA A 51 7.12 -3.60 5.11
C ALA A 51 5.65 -3.81 5.44
N GLY A 52 5.10 -4.92 4.95
CA GLY A 52 3.77 -5.40 5.33
C GLY A 52 3.77 -6.91 5.54
N GLU A 53 3.03 -7.38 6.54
CA GLU A 53 2.89 -8.79 6.87
C GLU A 53 1.45 -9.07 7.33
N GLY A 54 0.76 -9.96 6.61
CA GLY A 54 -0.64 -10.27 6.88
C GLY A 54 -1.49 -9.00 6.90
N HIS A 55 -2.06 -8.68 8.03
CA HIS A 55 -2.90 -7.50 8.25
C HIS A 55 -2.17 -6.32 8.90
N TYR A 56 -0.84 -6.36 8.94
CA TYR A 56 -0.02 -5.31 9.53
C TYR A 56 0.84 -4.59 8.51
N VAL A 57 1.03 -3.28 8.72
CA VAL A 57 2.04 -2.45 8.06
C VAL A 57 3.06 -1.99 9.10
N HIS A 58 4.32 -2.04 8.73
CA HIS A 58 5.44 -1.55 9.51
C HIS A 58 6.01 -0.30 8.85
N ASP A 59 6.22 0.76 9.62
CA ASP A 59 6.85 1.97 9.12
C ASP A 59 8.38 1.95 9.25
N VAL A 60 9.02 2.94 8.63
CA VAL A 60 10.48 3.12 8.69
C VAL A 60 10.99 3.51 10.09
N ASP A 61 10.10 3.92 10.97
CA ASP A 61 10.37 4.27 12.37
C ASP A 61 10.30 3.07 13.31
N GLY A 62 9.81 1.91 12.82
CA GLY A 62 9.67 0.67 13.58
C GLY A 62 8.31 0.52 14.27
N ASN A 63 7.36 1.37 13.97
CA ASN A 63 6.00 1.21 14.47
C ASN A 63 5.22 0.19 13.62
N ARG A 64 4.29 -0.52 14.26
CA ARG A 64 3.38 -1.47 13.63
C ARG A 64 1.94 -0.95 13.70
N TYR A 65 1.25 -0.99 12.57
CA TYR A 65 -0.14 -0.56 12.42
C TYR A 65 -1.00 -1.68 11.89
N LEU A 66 -2.23 -1.78 12.38
CA LEU A 66 -3.24 -2.64 11.79
C LEU A 66 -3.78 -1.98 10.53
N ASP A 67 -3.64 -2.64 9.37
CA ASP A 67 -4.04 -2.09 8.09
C ASP A 67 -5.50 -2.45 7.76
N PHE A 68 -6.40 -1.50 7.99
CA PHE A 68 -7.80 -1.59 7.57
C PHE A 68 -8.04 -1.08 6.14
N MET A 69 -7.05 -0.43 5.53
CA MET A 69 -7.19 0.09 4.16
C MET A 69 -6.93 -0.97 3.09
N LEU A 70 -6.03 -1.91 3.37
CA LEU A 70 -5.67 -3.01 2.47
C LEU A 70 -5.48 -2.56 1.00
N ASN A 71 -4.82 -1.42 0.81
CA ASN A 71 -4.66 -0.74 -0.48
C ASN A 71 -6.00 -0.57 -1.23
N ALA A 72 -6.98 0.06 -0.56
CA ALA A 72 -8.35 0.22 -1.05
C ALA A 72 -9.01 -1.12 -1.42
N THR A 73 -8.96 -2.08 -0.50
CA THR A 73 -9.55 -3.42 -0.57
C THR A 73 -8.93 -4.40 -1.57
N SER A 74 -7.83 -4.04 -2.24
CA SER A 74 -7.19 -4.92 -3.23
C SER A 74 -6.35 -6.04 -2.60
N LEU A 75 -5.88 -5.88 -1.35
CA LEU A 75 -5.06 -6.86 -0.63
C LEU A 75 -5.91 -7.86 0.17
N VAL A 76 -6.81 -8.57 -0.48
CA VAL A 76 -7.75 -9.51 0.15
C VAL A 76 -7.06 -10.57 1.01
N LEU A 77 -5.84 -10.99 0.60
CA LEU A 77 -5.03 -12.00 1.32
C LEU A 77 -3.99 -11.38 2.26
N GLY A 78 -4.03 -10.05 2.42
CA GLY A 78 -3.07 -9.32 3.24
C GLY A 78 -1.72 -9.11 2.56
N HIS A 79 -0.81 -8.47 3.31
CA HIS A 79 0.55 -8.18 2.86
C HIS A 79 1.44 -9.42 2.90
N GLY A 80 2.37 -9.52 1.95
CA GLY A 80 3.44 -10.52 1.96
C GLY A 80 2.94 -11.96 1.87
N ASN A 81 1.73 -12.21 1.34
CA ASN A 81 1.21 -13.56 1.19
C ASN A 81 2.18 -14.42 0.37
N PRO A 82 2.69 -15.56 0.89
CA PRO A 82 3.75 -16.33 0.26
C PRO A 82 3.35 -16.90 -1.10
N THR A 83 2.11 -17.35 -1.26
CA THR A 83 1.61 -17.89 -2.54
C THR A 83 1.59 -16.80 -3.62
N ILE A 84 1.17 -15.58 -3.26
CA ILE A 84 1.18 -14.44 -4.19
C ILE A 84 2.61 -14.02 -4.51
N ALA A 85 3.49 -13.93 -3.51
CA ALA A 85 4.88 -13.53 -3.69
C ALA A 85 5.63 -14.51 -4.61
N GLU A 86 5.43 -15.81 -4.44
CA GLU A 86 6.01 -16.86 -5.29
C GLU A 86 5.51 -16.74 -6.74
N ALA A 87 4.19 -16.66 -6.94
CA ALA A 87 3.58 -16.52 -8.27
C ALA A 87 4.05 -15.26 -8.99
N LEU A 88 4.15 -14.13 -8.28
CA LEU A 88 4.69 -12.88 -8.82
C LEU A 88 6.17 -13.01 -9.18
N GLY A 89 6.97 -13.66 -8.33
CA GLY A 89 8.39 -13.90 -8.58
C GLY A 89 8.63 -14.78 -9.83
N GLU A 90 7.82 -15.82 -10.02
CA GLU A 90 7.85 -16.66 -11.22
C GLU A 90 7.44 -15.86 -12.47
N GLN A 91 6.36 -15.08 -12.39
CA GLN A 91 5.89 -14.30 -13.52
C GLN A 91 6.86 -13.17 -13.88
N ALA A 92 7.51 -12.55 -12.89
CA ALA A 92 8.48 -11.48 -13.12
C ALA A 92 9.67 -11.95 -13.99
N ARG A 93 10.12 -13.20 -13.80
CA ARG A 93 11.20 -13.80 -14.63
C ARG A 93 10.78 -14.02 -16.09
N LYS A 94 9.48 -14.08 -16.38
CA LYS A 94 8.92 -14.30 -17.72
C LYS A 94 8.48 -12.98 -18.38
N GLY A 95 8.43 -11.90 -17.59
CA GLY A 95 7.94 -10.59 -18.00
C GLY A 95 6.57 -10.28 -17.39
N THR A 96 6.32 -8.99 -17.16
CA THR A 96 5.11 -8.50 -16.49
C THR A 96 4.22 -7.62 -17.35
N ALA A 97 4.75 -7.13 -18.48
CA ALA A 97 4.03 -6.27 -19.42
C ALA A 97 4.28 -6.73 -20.85
N PHE A 98 3.22 -7.03 -21.59
CA PHE A 98 3.28 -7.49 -22.96
C PHE A 98 2.32 -6.68 -23.83
N SER A 99 2.74 -6.33 -25.03
CA SER A 99 1.88 -5.68 -26.03
C SER A 99 0.94 -6.66 -26.76
N THR A 100 0.94 -7.92 -26.36
CA THR A 100 0.14 -9.00 -26.95
C THR A 100 -0.68 -9.71 -25.87
N PRO A 101 -1.79 -10.39 -26.22
CA PRO A 101 -2.56 -11.20 -25.28
C PRO A 101 -1.74 -12.29 -24.59
N THR A 102 -2.10 -12.63 -23.38
CA THR A 102 -1.44 -13.68 -22.59
C THR A 102 -2.39 -14.80 -22.20
N VAL A 103 -1.86 -16.01 -21.96
CA VAL A 103 -2.63 -17.15 -21.48
C VAL A 103 -3.25 -16.88 -20.11
N THR A 104 -2.56 -16.13 -19.26
CA THR A 104 -3.05 -15.75 -17.92
C THR A 104 -4.33 -14.93 -17.97
N GLN A 105 -4.44 -14.05 -18.96
CA GLN A 105 -5.66 -13.24 -19.19
C GLN A 105 -6.88 -14.12 -19.49
N ILE A 106 -6.70 -15.14 -20.34
CA ILE A 106 -7.78 -16.08 -20.68
C ILE A 106 -8.19 -16.92 -19.47
N ARG A 107 -7.21 -17.37 -18.69
CA ARG A 107 -7.46 -18.15 -17.45
C ARG A 107 -8.22 -17.34 -16.43
N LEU A 108 -7.86 -16.06 -16.24
CA LEU A 108 -8.57 -15.17 -15.34
C LEU A 108 -10.02 -14.94 -15.80
N ALA A 109 -10.22 -14.67 -17.10
CA ALA A 109 -11.58 -14.45 -17.64
C ALA A 109 -12.47 -15.67 -17.44
N ARG A 110 -11.96 -16.89 -17.68
CA ARG A 110 -12.69 -18.13 -17.41
C ARG A 110 -13.05 -18.26 -15.93
N LEU A 111 -12.09 -18.05 -15.03
CA LEU A 111 -12.32 -18.15 -13.60
C LEU A 111 -13.38 -17.17 -13.11
N LEU A 112 -13.37 -15.95 -13.62
CA LEU A 112 -14.37 -14.92 -13.27
C LEU A 112 -15.76 -15.33 -13.77
N ARG A 113 -15.89 -15.74 -15.04
CA ARG A 113 -17.14 -16.22 -15.60
C ARG A 113 -17.71 -17.42 -14.84
N ASP A 114 -16.86 -18.37 -14.46
CA ASP A 114 -17.29 -19.59 -13.77
C ASP A 114 -17.69 -19.32 -12.29
N ARG A 115 -17.22 -18.22 -11.71
CA ARG A 115 -17.53 -17.83 -10.32
C ARG A 115 -18.65 -16.81 -10.20
N VAL A 116 -18.90 -16.03 -11.24
CA VAL A 116 -19.88 -14.95 -11.26
C VAL A 116 -20.83 -15.19 -12.44
N PRO A 117 -21.98 -15.87 -12.22
CA PRO A 117 -22.89 -16.27 -13.32
C PRO A 117 -23.47 -15.13 -14.17
N SER A 118 -23.40 -13.89 -13.67
CA SER A 118 -23.84 -12.69 -14.39
C SER A 118 -22.77 -12.08 -15.32
N LEU A 119 -21.56 -12.62 -15.34
CA LEU A 119 -20.52 -12.22 -16.30
C LEU A 119 -20.65 -13.04 -17.59
N GLU A 120 -21.02 -12.35 -18.68
CA GLU A 120 -21.07 -12.90 -20.05
C GLU A 120 -19.70 -12.83 -20.73
#